data_ff4208463f6c180da1b10892b5bfcc96
#
_entry.id   ff4208463f6c180da1b10892b5bfcc96
#
_cell.length_a   1.000
_cell.length_b   1.000
_cell.length_c   1.000
_cell.angle_alpha   90.00
_cell.angle_beta   90.00
_cell.angle_gamma   90.00
#
_symmetry.space_group_name_H-M   'P 1'
#
loop_
_entity.id
_entity.type
_entity.pdbx_description
1 polymer ?
#
loop_
_entity_poly.entity_id
_entity_poly.type
_entity_poly.pdbx_seq_one_letter_code
_entity_poly.pdbx_strand_id
1 'polypeptide(L)'
;FKNCVAEIKRNVIERIFTGATGGTLDVIIDRHYYDDKGAYLLPSSFQQEMLGRIVEECKKRDLSLILYNAPVSTEYMERVPSSYRELTDSLAREYVDDKTVFYLNYTAVSLPDSCYRDADHLNEIGIHRFTPLLKDTLTCLGVISE
;
A
#
# COMPACT_ATOMS: atom_id res chain seq x y z
N PHE A 1 14.09 1.84 19.01
CA PHE A 1 13.51 2.33 17.76
C PHE A 1 13.59 1.30 16.61
N LYS A 2 14.76 0.68 16.37
CA LYS A 2 14.96 -0.32 15.30
C LYS A 2 14.13 -1.60 15.47
N ASN A 3 13.80 -2.02 16.68
CA ASN A 3 13.09 -3.29 16.95
C ASN A 3 11.58 -3.20 16.74
N CYS A 4 10.94 -2.04 16.97
CA CYS A 4 9.50 -1.88 16.80
C CYS A 4 9.10 -1.88 15.31
N VAL A 5 9.89 -1.24 14.47
CA VAL A 5 9.67 -1.22 13.01
C VAL A 5 9.89 -2.60 12.37
N ALA A 6 10.84 -3.38 12.89
CA ALA A 6 11.10 -4.74 12.40
C ALA A 6 9.97 -5.73 12.78
N GLU A 7 9.33 -5.55 13.93
CA GLU A 7 8.27 -6.41 14.43
C GLU A 7 6.93 -6.13 13.75
N ILE A 8 6.61 -4.85 13.49
CA ILE A 8 5.47 -4.46 12.66
C ILE A 8 5.64 -4.96 11.22
N LYS A 9 6.85 -4.85 10.63
CA LYS A 9 7.15 -5.42 9.32
C LYS A 9 6.92 -6.93 9.25
N ARG A 10 7.34 -7.68 10.27
CA ARG A 10 7.25 -9.15 10.24
C ARG A 10 5.80 -9.66 10.35
N ASN A 11 4.99 -9.07 11.21
CA ASN A 11 3.63 -9.56 11.49
C ASN A 11 2.56 -9.05 10.51
N VAL A 12 2.72 -7.87 9.93
CA VAL A 12 1.75 -7.31 8.95
C VAL A 12 2.09 -7.77 7.54
N ILE A 13 3.37 -7.81 7.18
CA ILE A 13 3.81 -8.20 5.84
C ILE A 13 3.60 -9.71 5.61
N GLU A 14 3.93 -10.59 6.55
CA GLU A 14 3.74 -12.04 6.37
C GLU A 14 2.28 -12.45 6.17
N ARG A 15 1.31 -11.75 6.76
CA ARG A 15 -0.12 -12.03 6.54
C ARG A 15 -0.68 -11.49 5.23
N ILE A 16 -0.09 -10.43 4.70
CA ILE A 16 -0.50 -9.86 3.40
C ILE A 16 0.15 -10.63 2.23
N PHE A 17 1.34 -11.20 2.42
CA PHE A 17 2.14 -11.84 1.37
C PHE A 17 2.04 -13.36 1.27
N THR A 18 1.30 -14.05 2.13
CA THR A 18 1.03 -15.50 2.00
C THR A 18 -0.19 -15.82 1.12
N GLY A 19 -0.78 -14.83 0.48
CA GLY A 19 -1.79 -15.01 -0.55
C GLY A 19 -1.17 -15.56 -1.84
N ALA A 20 -1.66 -16.71 -2.29
CA ALA A 20 -1.27 -17.50 -3.43
C ALA A 20 -0.59 -16.71 -4.57
N THR A 21 0.68 -16.99 -4.77
CA THR A 21 1.47 -16.57 -5.93
C THR A 21 0.92 -17.23 -7.20
N GLY A 22 0.57 -16.44 -8.22
CA GLY A 22 0.38 -16.93 -9.58
C GLY A 22 -1.08 -17.21 -9.97
N GLY A 23 -1.90 -16.17 -10.01
CA GLY A 23 -3.14 -16.16 -10.81
C GLY A 23 -2.96 -15.33 -12.07
N THR A 24 -3.80 -15.56 -13.09
CA THR A 24 -3.96 -14.59 -14.18
C THR A 24 -4.43 -13.27 -13.59
N LEU A 25 -4.25 -12.18 -14.32
CA LEU A 25 -4.72 -10.85 -13.90
C LEU A 25 -6.21 -10.88 -13.49
N ASP A 26 -7.05 -11.61 -14.22
CA ASP A 26 -8.47 -11.76 -13.88
C ASP A 26 -8.68 -12.35 -12.49
N VAL A 27 -7.96 -13.42 -12.15
CA VAL A 27 -8.03 -14.04 -10.82
C VAL A 27 -7.58 -13.10 -9.70
N ILE A 28 -6.57 -12.26 -9.98
CA ILE A 28 -6.08 -11.28 -9.01
C ILE A 28 -7.14 -10.20 -8.79
N ILE A 29 -7.70 -9.65 -9.87
CA ILE A 29 -8.75 -8.62 -9.81
C ILE A 29 -10.01 -9.14 -9.11
N ASP A 30 -10.48 -10.34 -9.47
CA ASP A 30 -11.66 -10.95 -8.85
C ASP A 30 -11.47 -11.13 -7.34
N ARG A 31 -10.32 -11.64 -6.94
CA ARG A 31 -10.01 -11.83 -5.51
C ARG A 31 -9.94 -10.54 -4.71
N HIS A 32 -9.43 -9.47 -5.32
CA HIS A 32 -9.22 -8.22 -4.61
C HIS A 32 -10.47 -7.36 -4.52
N TYR A 33 -11.38 -7.46 -5.49
CA TYR A 33 -12.46 -6.49 -5.65
C TYR A 33 -13.86 -7.08 -5.70
N TYR A 34 -13.98 -8.41 -5.79
CA TYR A 34 -15.28 -9.08 -5.93
C TYR A 34 -15.42 -10.25 -4.95
N ASP A 35 -16.64 -10.49 -4.51
CA ASP A 35 -17.00 -11.67 -3.73
C ASP A 35 -17.28 -12.88 -4.64
N ASP A 36 -17.53 -14.05 -4.03
CA ASP A 36 -17.84 -15.29 -4.76
C ASP A 36 -19.08 -15.22 -5.65
N LYS A 37 -19.90 -14.17 -5.51
CA LYS A 37 -21.09 -13.89 -6.31
C LYS A 37 -20.86 -12.83 -7.38
N GLY A 38 -19.65 -12.30 -7.50
CA GLY A 38 -19.28 -11.23 -8.42
C GLY A 38 -19.77 -9.83 -8.00
N ALA A 39 -20.17 -9.65 -6.72
CA ALA A 39 -20.48 -8.35 -6.19
C ALA A 39 -19.21 -7.68 -5.63
N TYR A 40 -19.16 -6.34 -5.67
CA TYR A 40 -18.05 -5.60 -5.11
C TYR A 40 -17.85 -5.90 -3.63
N LEU A 41 -16.60 -6.21 -3.25
CA LEU A 41 -16.20 -6.25 -1.86
C LEU A 41 -16.26 -4.84 -1.28
N LEU A 42 -17.04 -4.66 -0.24
CA LEU A 42 -17.06 -3.40 0.50
C LEU A 42 -15.88 -3.35 1.49
N PRO A 43 -15.27 -2.18 1.69
CA PRO A 43 -14.26 -2.02 2.72
C PRO A 43 -14.80 -2.42 4.07
N SER A 44 -14.05 -3.23 4.79
CA SER A 44 -14.44 -3.68 6.12
C SER A 44 -14.43 -2.50 7.10
N SER A 45 -15.55 -2.24 7.77
CA SER A 45 -15.63 -1.24 8.84
C SER A 45 -14.65 -1.53 9.97
N PHE A 46 -14.40 -2.81 10.24
CA PHE A 46 -13.37 -3.23 11.20
C PHE A 46 -11.96 -2.81 10.77
N GLN A 47 -11.61 -2.98 9.48
CA GLN A 47 -10.31 -2.54 8.98
C GLN A 47 -10.15 -1.03 9.04
N GLN A 48 -11.21 -0.26 8.74
CA GLN A 48 -11.19 1.20 8.86
C GLN A 48 -11.02 1.64 10.32
N GLU A 49 -11.74 1.01 11.26
CA GLU A 49 -11.57 1.25 12.69
C GLU A 49 -10.14 0.94 13.15
N MET A 50 -9.56 -0.17 12.70
CA MET A 50 -8.17 -0.53 13.04
C MET A 50 -7.16 0.46 12.49
N LEU A 51 -7.37 0.95 11.26
CA LEU A 51 -6.53 2.02 10.69
C LEU A 51 -6.60 3.28 11.57
N GLY A 52 -7.79 3.71 11.96
CA GLY A 52 -7.98 4.84 12.87
C GLY A 52 -7.22 4.67 14.19
N ARG A 53 -7.29 3.48 14.80
CA ARG A 53 -6.56 3.17 16.04
C ARG A 53 -5.04 3.20 15.85
N ILE A 54 -4.53 2.72 14.70
CA ILE A 54 -3.10 2.80 14.37
C ILE A 54 -2.66 4.27 14.25
N VAL A 55 -3.45 5.09 13.56
CA VAL A 55 -3.19 6.53 13.41
C VAL A 55 -3.12 7.22 14.77
N GLU A 56 -4.13 6.99 15.62
CA GLU A 56 -4.15 7.56 16.97
C GLU A 56 -2.95 7.14 17.81
N GLU A 57 -2.56 5.88 17.74
CA GLU A 57 -1.43 5.36 18.50
C GLU A 57 -0.10 5.94 18.01
N CYS A 58 0.06 6.13 16.70
CA CYS A 58 1.22 6.81 16.14
C CYS A 58 1.29 8.27 16.61
N LYS A 59 0.17 8.99 16.57
CA LYS A 59 0.08 10.38 17.05
C LYS A 59 0.42 10.50 18.54
N LYS A 60 -0.10 9.60 19.38
CA LYS A 60 0.23 9.57 20.82
C LYS A 60 1.71 9.36 21.12
N ARG A 61 2.40 8.62 20.27
CA ARG A 61 3.81 8.26 20.46
C ARG A 61 4.77 9.14 19.69
N ASP A 62 4.28 10.16 19.02
CA ASP A 62 5.06 11.04 18.14
C ASP A 62 5.85 10.23 17.07
N LEU A 63 5.15 9.25 16.46
CA LEU A 63 5.69 8.40 15.41
C LEU A 63 5.15 8.84 14.06
N SER A 64 6.03 9.04 13.08
CA SER A 64 5.60 9.26 11.69
C SER A 64 4.99 7.99 11.11
N LEU A 65 3.78 8.12 10.58
CA LEU A 65 3.05 7.06 9.87
C LEU A 65 3.00 7.36 8.38
N ILE A 66 3.48 6.44 7.57
CA ILE A 66 3.41 6.54 6.12
C ILE A 66 2.37 5.54 5.61
N LEU A 67 1.27 6.06 5.11
CA LEU A 67 0.31 5.31 4.31
C LEU A 67 0.80 5.38 2.86
N TYR A 68 1.00 4.25 2.19
CA TYR A 68 1.45 4.31 0.81
C TYR A 68 0.86 3.19 -0.06
N ASN A 69 0.62 3.52 -1.33
CA ASN A 69 0.32 2.58 -2.38
C ASN A 69 1.59 2.36 -3.23
N ALA A 70 2.03 1.12 -3.32
CA ALA A 70 3.18 0.73 -4.14
C ALA A 70 2.87 0.87 -5.65
N PRO A 71 3.89 0.97 -6.52
CA PRO A 71 3.70 0.83 -7.96
C PRO A 71 3.08 -0.52 -8.31
N VAL A 72 2.13 -0.51 -9.20
CA VAL A 72 1.49 -1.69 -9.79
C VAL A 72 1.60 -1.64 -11.31
N SER A 73 1.41 -2.77 -12.00
CA SER A 73 1.44 -2.77 -13.46
C SER A 73 0.33 -1.89 -14.05
N THR A 74 0.58 -1.33 -15.22
CA THR A 74 -0.43 -0.50 -15.93
C THR A 74 -1.70 -1.31 -16.18
N GLU A 75 -1.55 -2.56 -16.61
CA GLU A 75 -2.66 -3.47 -16.90
C GLU A 75 -3.51 -3.75 -15.65
N TYR A 76 -2.88 -3.94 -14.48
CA TYR A 76 -3.61 -4.06 -13.21
C TYR A 76 -4.38 -2.78 -12.90
N MET A 77 -3.73 -1.62 -12.99
CA MET A 77 -4.32 -0.34 -12.64
C MET A 77 -5.53 0.02 -13.52
N GLU A 78 -5.52 -0.36 -14.80
CA GLU A 78 -6.65 -0.20 -15.71
C GLU A 78 -7.87 -1.02 -15.28
N ARG A 79 -7.65 -2.15 -14.62
CA ARG A 79 -8.68 -3.08 -14.16
C ARG A 79 -9.21 -2.77 -12.75
N VAL A 80 -8.48 -2.00 -11.96
CA VAL A 80 -8.95 -1.58 -10.62
C VAL A 80 -10.19 -0.71 -10.77
N PRO A 81 -11.33 -1.05 -10.13
CA PRO A 81 -12.55 -0.25 -10.19
C PRO A 81 -12.30 1.19 -9.68
N SER A 82 -12.81 2.19 -10.41
CA SER A 82 -12.60 3.60 -10.06
C SER A 82 -13.10 3.94 -8.64
N SER A 83 -14.24 3.33 -8.25
CA SER A 83 -14.80 3.49 -6.91
C SER A 83 -13.82 3.06 -5.79
N TYR A 84 -13.03 2.00 -6.03
CA TYR A 84 -12.00 1.57 -5.07
C TYR A 84 -10.83 2.54 -4.99
N ARG A 85 -10.39 3.06 -6.13
CA ARG A 85 -9.32 4.08 -6.17
C ARG A 85 -9.70 5.33 -5.40
N GLU A 86 -10.91 5.85 -5.68
CA GLU A 86 -11.46 7.04 -5.02
C GLU A 86 -11.64 6.81 -3.52
N LEU A 87 -12.15 5.64 -3.13
CA LEU A 87 -12.34 5.29 -1.72
C LEU A 87 -11.01 5.17 -0.97
N THR A 88 -10.01 4.49 -1.54
CA THR A 88 -8.68 4.34 -0.93
C THR A 88 -8.02 5.71 -0.74
N ASP A 89 -8.06 6.56 -1.76
CA ASP A 89 -7.54 7.91 -1.68
C ASP A 89 -8.28 8.76 -0.64
N SER A 90 -9.62 8.65 -0.60
CA SER A 90 -10.43 9.38 0.39
C SER A 90 -10.11 8.97 1.82
N LEU A 91 -10.08 7.66 2.09
CA LEU A 91 -9.76 7.13 3.41
C LEU A 91 -8.34 7.51 3.87
N ALA A 92 -7.36 7.44 2.97
CA ALA A 92 -6.00 7.82 3.31
C ALA A 92 -5.91 9.32 3.62
N ARG A 93 -6.52 10.19 2.80
CA ARG A 93 -6.52 11.64 2.98
C ARG A 93 -7.24 12.13 4.22
N GLU A 94 -8.22 11.37 4.73
CA GLU A 94 -8.92 11.68 5.98
C GLU A 94 -7.95 11.75 7.18
N TYR A 95 -6.86 10.96 7.15
CA TYR A 95 -5.90 10.88 8.25
C TYR A 95 -4.67 11.75 8.07
N VAL A 96 -4.41 12.24 6.85
CA VAL A 96 -3.21 13.05 6.55
C VAL A 96 -3.24 14.36 7.30
N ASP A 97 -2.13 14.70 7.97
CA ASP A 97 -1.95 15.97 8.67
C ASP A 97 -0.60 16.65 8.30
N ASP A 98 0.15 16.08 7.35
CA ASP A 98 1.46 16.55 6.86
C ASP A 98 2.52 16.78 7.96
N LYS A 99 2.29 16.17 9.12
CA LYS A 99 3.13 16.30 10.29
C LYS A 99 3.50 14.96 10.90
N THR A 100 2.48 14.14 11.13
CA THR A 100 2.60 12.81 11.71
C THR A 100 2.18 11.74 10.70
N VAL A 101 1.12 12.00 9.92
CA VAL A 101 0.57 11.05 8.96
C VAL A 101 0.72 11.59 7.55
N PHE A 102 1.41 10.84 6.72
CA PHE A 102 1.65 11.14 5.31
C PHE A 102 1.01 10.09 4.41
N TYR A 103 0.52 10.50 3.24
CA TYR A 103 0.02 9.59 2.23
C TYR A 103 0.80 9.72 0.93
N LEU A 104 1.37 8.62 0.48
CA LEU A 104 2.17 8.52 -0.74
C LEU A 104 1.50 7.56 -1.73
N ASN A 105 1.03 8.06 -2.85
CA ASN A 105 0.42 7.24 -3.89
C ASN A 105 1.37 7.08 -5.07
N TYR A 106 1.97 5.89 -5.22
CA TYR A 106 2.90 5.54 -6.29
C TYR A 106 2.26 4.68 -7.39
N THR A 107 0.95 4.47 -7.37
CA THR A 107 0.27 3.62 -8.37
C THR A 107 0.44 4.12 -9.81
N ALA A 108 0.68 5.44 -9.99
CA ALA A 108 0.96 6.05 -11.29
C ALA A 108 2.43 5.98 -11.72
N VAL A 109 3.33 5.45 -10.88
CA VAL A 109 4.74 5.31 -11.23
C VAL A 109 4.89 4.15 -12.21
N SER A 110 5.19 4.48 -13.47
CA SER A 110 5.39 3.49 -14.53
C SER A 110 6.77 2.86 -14.42
N LEU A 111 6.80 1.55 -14.21
CA LEU A 111 8.00 0.74 -14.28
C LEU A 111 7.85 -0.27 -15.43
N PRO A 112 8.96 -0.71 -16.08
CA PRO A 112 8.90 -1.78 -17.07
C PRO A 112 8.31 -3.08 -16.52
N ASP A 113 7.64 -3.87 -17.36
CA ASP A 113 7.01 -5.16 -16.96
C ASP A 113 8.00 -6.11 -16.27
N SER A 114 9.28 -6.07 -16.67
CA SER A 114 10.36 -6.84 -16.04
C SER A 114 10.59 -6.49 -14.54
N CYS A 115 9.97 -5.43 -14.04
CA CYS A 115 10.03 -5.02 -12.63
C CYS A 115 8.96 -5.67 -11.77
N TYR A 116 8.02 -6.40 -12.37
CA TYR A 116 6.92 -7.01 -11.64
C TYR A 116 7.08 -8.52 -11.56
N ARG A 117 6.70 -9.10 -10.43
CA ARG A 117 6.59 -10.55 -10.24
C ARG A 117 5.26 -11.07 -10.76
N ASP A 118 4.23 -10.30 -10.54
CA ASP A 118 2.85 -10.46 -10.98
C ASP A 118 2.25 -9.05 -11.17
N ALA A 119 0.97 -8.94 -11.46
CA ALA A 119 0.38 -7.66 -11.86
C ALA A 119 0.41 -6.57 -10.76
N ASP A 120 0.45 -6.94 -9.49
CA ASP A 120 0.34 -6.04 -8.34
C ASP A 120 1.54 -6.08 -7.37
N HIS A 121 2.59 -6.86 -7.69
CA HIS A 121 3.78 -6.95 -6.86
C HIS A 121 5.07 -6.71 -7.64
N LEU A 122 5.93 -5.87 -7.09
CA LEU A 122 7.30 -5.71 -7.60
C LEU A 122 8.14 -6.98 -7.34
N ASN A 123 8.97 -7.33 -8.31
CA ASN A 123 10.07 -8.29 -8.10
C ASN A 123 11.32 -7.58 -7.56
N GLU A 124 12.42 -8.30 -7.41
CA GLU A 124 13.68 -7.76 -6.90
C GLU A 124 14.19 -6.57 -7.75
N ILE A 125 14.08 -6.64 -9.08
CA ILE A 125 14.47 -5.55 -9.98
C ILE A 125 13.60 -4.32 -9.74
N GLY A 126 12.29 -4.50 -9.61
CA GLY A 126 11.33 -3.44 -9.33
C GLY A 126 11.58 -2.79 -7.97
N ILE A 127 11.85 -3.59 -6.94
CA ILE A 127 12.21 -3.11 -5.60
C ILE A 127 13.47 -2.25 -5.66
N HIS A 128 14.52 -2.71 -6.34
CA HIS A 128 15.75 -1.94 -6.48
C HIS A 128 15.57 -0.61 -7.21
N ARG A 129 14.66 -0.56 -8.19
CA ARG A 129 14.34 0.70 -8.91
C ARG A 129 13.46 1.63 -8.12
N PHE A 130 12.52 1.10 -7.36
CA PHE A 130 11.55 1.90 -6.60
C PHE A 130 12.09 2.42 -5.27
N THR A 131 12.92 1.64 -4.58
CA THR A 131 13.44 2.00 -3.25
C THR A 131 14.15 3.36 -3.19
N PRO A 132 14.99 3.75 -4.17
CA PRO A 132 15.60 5.09 -4.18
C PRO A 132 14.54 6.21 -4.21
N LEU A 133 13.52 6.09 -5.06
CA LEU A 133 12.44 7.07 -5.16
C LEU A 133 11.69 7.22 -3.82
N LEU A 134 11.38 6.10 -3.19
CA LEU A 134 10.74 6.11 -1.87
C LEU A 134 11.66 6.75 -0.82
N LYS A 135 12.95 6.40 -0.81
CA LYS A 135 13.94 6.98 0.10
C LYS A 135 14.01 8.50 -0.07
N ASP A 136 14.15 8.97 -1.30
CA ASP A 136 14.25 10.40 -1.59
C ASP A 136 13.00 11.15 -1.10
N THR A 137 11.81 10.59 -1.34
CA THR A 137 10.56 11.18 -0.85
C THR A 137 10.54 11.24 0.68
N LEU A 138 10.90 10.17 1.38
CA LEU A 138 10.93 10.14 2.84
C LEU A 138 11.97 11.10 3.43
N THR A 139 13.10 11.28 2.75
CA THR A 139 14.12 12.29 3.12
C THR A 139 13.58 13.70 2.93
N CYS A 140 12.93 13.99 1.81
CA CYS A 140 12.30 15.29 1.56
C CYS A 140 11.21 15.65 2.59
N LEU A 141 10.48 14.64 3.07
CA LEU A 141 9.48 14.81 4.13
C LEU A 141 10.09 14.93 5.55
N GLY A 142 11.41 14.77 5.68
CA GLY A 142 12.10 14.80 6.97
C GLY A 142 11.80 13.59 7.87
N VAL A 143 11.24 12.51 7.29
CA VAL A 143 10.90 11.28 8.04
C VAL A 143 12.14 10.43 8.31
N ILE A 144 13.10 10.49 7.41
CA ILE A 144 14.42 9.84 7.55
C ILE A 144 15.53 10.86 7.30
N SER A 145 16.68 10.67 7.95
CA SER A 145 17.91 11.41 7.64
C SER A 145 18.68 10.74 6.50
N GLU A 146 19.51 11.51 5.80
CA GLU A 146 20.45 11.01 4.79
C GLU A 146 21.41 9.94 5.35
#